data_6bc86d16f1b7def21b5635e76f65009c
#
_entry.id   6bc86d16f1b7def21b5635e76f65009c
#
_cell.length_a   1.000
_cell.length_b   1.000
_cell.length_c   1.000
_cell.angle_alpha   90.00
_cell.angle_beta   90.00
_cell.angle_gamma   90.00
#
_symmetry.space_group_name_H-M   'P 1'
#
loop_
_entity.id
_entity.type
_entity.pdbx_description
1 polymer ?
#
loop_
_entity_poly.entity_id
_entity_poly.type
_entity_poly.pdbx_seq_one_letter_code
_entity_poly.pdbx_strand_id
1 'polypeptide(L)'
;MKNIGILGAGKIGGTIYDYLKTTEHNVTVADKFGNDEVQKLDVFNKADLDAFVSKQDIIVSAAPYDANPLIADSCNEHNVAYFDLTEDTAVTDHIKTFNSDVFMMPQCGFAPGAINIVASNLMKQFT
;
A
#
# COMPACT_ATOMS: atom_id res chain seq x y z
N MET A 1 -15.82 3.52 -9.33
CA MET A 1 -15.54 2.46 -8.35
C MET A 1 -14.22 1.79 -8.67
N LYS A 2 -13.37 1.62 -7.68
CA LYS A 2 -12.04 1.02 -7.83
C LYS A 2 -11.93 -0.27 -7.03
N ASN A 3 -11.08 -1.18 -7.48
CA ASN A 3 -10.67 -2.35 -6.71
C ASN A 3 -9.41 -2.00 -5.93
N ILE A 4 -9.50 -2.03 -4.61
CA ILE A 4 -8.41 -1.67 -3.71
C ILE A 4 -7.99 -2.90 -2.92
N GLY A 5 -6.73 -3.29 -3.08
CA GLY A 5 -6.13 -4.38 -2.32
C GLY A 5 -5.30 -3.84 -1.16
N ILE A 6 -5.53 -4.36 0.04
CA ILE A 6 -4.73 -4.05 1.22
C ILE A 6 -3.90 -5.29 1.54
N LEU A 7 -2.59 -5.14 1.61
CA LEU A 7 -1.66 -6.20 1.99
C LEU A 7 -1.21 -5.96 3.43
N GLY A 8 -1.52 -6.89 4.31
CA GLY A 8 -1.31 -6.80 5.74
C GLY A 8 -2.60 -6.48 6.50
N ALA A 9 -3.02 -7.39 7.38
CA ALA A 9 -4.26 -7.28 8.17
C ALA A 9 -3.99 -7.00 9.67
N GLY A 10 -2.85 -6.41 9.99
CA GLY A 10 -2.53 -5.95 11.34
C GLY A 10 -3.37 -4.73 11.73
N LYS A 11 -2.97 -4.03 12.80
CA LYS A 11 -3.72 -2.88 13.33
C LYS A 11 -3.90 -1.78 12.28
N ILE A 12 -2.84 -1.46 11.54
CA ILE A 12 -2.89 -0.38 10.55
C ILE A 12 -3.69 -0.82 9.32
N GLY A 13 -3.40 -1.98 8.76
CA GLY A 13 -4.14 -2.52 7.61
C GLY A 13 -5.61 -2.70 7.90
N GLY A 14 -5.95 -3.20 9.09
CA GLY A 14 -7.33 -3.33 9.55
C GLY A 14 -8.04 -1.97 9.69
N THR A 15 -7.36 -0.95 10.19
CA THR A 15 -7.90 0.41 10.29
C THR A 15 -8.16 1.00 8.90
N ILE A 16 -7.23 0.84 7.97
CA ILE A 16 -7.40 1.28 6.59
C ILE A 16 -8.61 0.58 5.95
N TYR A 17 -8.74 -0.73 6.15
CA TYR A 17 -9.88 -1.50 5.68
C TYR A 17 -11.20 -0.95 6.24
N ASP A 18 -11.26 -0.70 7.55
CA ASP A 18 -12.46 -0.18 8.20
C ASP A 18 -12.91 1.17 7.63
N TYR A 19 -11.98 2.03 7.26
CA TYR A 19 -12.30 3.28 6.57
C TYR A 19 -12.77 3.04 5.13
N LEU A 20 -12.03 2.26 4.37
CA LEU A 20 -12.30 2.09 2.94
C LEU A 20 -13.55 1.26 2.65
N LYS A 21 -13.89 0.30 3.50
CA LYS A 21 -15.10 -0.53 3.32
C LYS A 21 -16.41 0.26 3.40
N THR A 22 -16.37 1.48 3.96
CA THR A 22 -17.54 2.38 4.01
C THR A 22 -17.70 3.20 2.73
N THR A 23 -16.74 3.12 1.82
CA THR A 23 -16.76 3.83 0.54
C THR A 23 -17.45 2.97 -0.54
N GLU A 24 -17.63 3.56 -1.71
CA GLU A 24 -18.18 2.87 -2.89
C GLU A 24 -17.20 1.87 -3.54
N HIS A 25 -15.96 1.80 -3.05
CA HIS A 25 -14.92 0.96 -3.65
C HIS A 25 -15.00 -0.49 -3.19
N ASN A 26 -14.53 -1.40 -4.04
CA ASN A 26 -14.34 -2.80 -3.67
C ASN A 26 -13.01 -2.95 -2.94
N VAL A 27 -13.04 -3.34 -1.69
CA VAL A 27 -11.84 -3.46 -0.86
C VAL A 27 -11.61 -4.91 -0.46
N THR A 28 -10.43 -5.43 -0.76
CA THR A 28 -10.00 -6.78 -0.42
C THR A 28 -8.76 -6.71 0.45
N VAL A 29 -8.74 -7.47 1.54
CA VAL A 29 -7.57 -7.58 2.43
C VAL A 29 -6.93 -8.94 2.26
N ALA A 30 -5.62 -8.99 2.20
CA ALA A 30 -4.86 -10.23 2.20
C ALA A 30 -3.73 -10.17 3.23
N ASP A 31 -3.49 -11.29 3.88
CA ASP A 31 -2.46 -11.44 4.91
C ASP A 31 -1.96 -12.88 4.93
N LYS A 32 -0.77 -13.08 5.49
CA LYS A 32 -0.19 -14.41 5.66
C LYS A 32 -1.10 -15.36 6.44
N PHE A 33 -1.80 -14.81 7.43
CA PHE A 33 -2.80 -15.52 8.22
C PHE A 33 -4.19 -15.09 7.76
N GLY A 34 -4.77 -15.84 6.83
CA GLY A 34 -6.11 -15.59 6.36
C GLY A 34 -7.20 -15.96 7.38
N ASN A 35 -8.41 -15.44 7.18
CA ASN A 35 -9.63 -15.80 7.89
C ASN A 35 -10.85 -15.62 6.97
N ASP A 36 -12.06 -15.61 7.52
CA ASP A 36 -13.27 -15.50 6.71
C ASP A 36 -13.38 -14.17 5.92
N GLU A 37 -12.74 -13.10 6.41
CA GLU A 37 -12.76 -11.77 5.78
C GLU A 37 -11.43 -11.40 5.11
N VAL A 38 -10.35 -12.13 5.42
CA VAL A 38 -8.99 -11.83 4.97
C VAL A 38 -8.49 -12.98 4.11
N GLN A 39 -8.17 -12.69 2.88
CA GLN A 39 -7.58 -13.68 1.97
C GLN A 39 -6.20 -14.10 2.47
N LYS A 40 -5.95 -15.41 2.51
CA LYS A 40 -4.62 -15.91 2.84
C LYS A 40 -3.67 -15.69 1.65
N LEU A 41 -2.56 -15.01 1.91
CA LEU A 41 -1.56 -14.71 0.89
C LEU A 41 -0.18 -14.50 1.52
N ASP A 42 0.82 -15.19 0.99
CA ASP A 42 2.21 -14.93 1.30
C ASP A 42 2.79 -13.99 0.24
N VAL A 43 3.12 -12.76 0.63
CA VAL A 43 3.66 -11.75 -0.28
C VAL A 43 5.04 -12.11 -0.84
N PHE A 44 5.75 -13.04 -0.22
CA PHE A 44 7.01 -13.57 -0.73
C PHE A 44 6.84 -14.68 -1.78
N ASN A 45 5.61 -15.14 -1.99
CA ASN A 45 5.27 -16.01 -3.11
C ASN A 45 4.86 -15.15 -4.29
N LYS A 46 5.76 -15.02 -5.28
CA LYS A 46 5.54 -14.12 -6.41
C LYS A 46 4.27 -14.46 -7.21
N ALA A 47 3.98 -15.72 -7.46
CA ALA A 47 2.81 -16.12 -8.23
C ALA A 47 1.50 -15.70 -7.52
N ASP A 48 1.42 -15.93 -6.21
CA ASP A 48 0.24 -15.55 -5.41
C ASP A 48 0.10 -14.03 -5.31
N LEU A 49 1.22 -13.33 -5.11
CA LEU A 49 1.25 -11.86 -5.06
C LEU A 49 0.77 -11.26 -6.39
N ASP A 50 1.31 -11.72 -7.51
CA ASP A 50 0.94 -11.24 -8.84
C ASP A 50 -0.54 -11.52 -9.15
N ALA A 51 -1.03 -12.69 -8.77
CA ALA A 51 -2.44 -13.05 -8.94
C ALA A 51 -3.37 -12.13 -8.15
N PHE A 52 -2.97 -11.69 -6.96
CA PHE A 52 -3.74 -10.75 -6.15
C PHE A 52 -3.66 -9.34 -6.74
N VAL A 53 -2.45 -8.85 -7.00
CA VAL A 53 -2.18 -7.48 -7.47
C VAL A 53 -2.86 -7.22 -8.82
N SER A 54 -2.79 -8.17 -9.74
CA SER A 54 -3.35 -8.00 -11.09
C SER A 54 -4.86 -7.75 -11.13
N LYS A 55 -5.57 -8.05 -10.05
CA LYS A 55 -7.02 -7.84 -9.93
C LYS A 55 -7.38 -6.48 -9.34
N GLN A 56 -6.38 -5.70 -8.91
CA GLN A 56 -6.59 -4.45 -8.21
C GLN A 56 -6.28 -3.25 -9.12
N ASP A 57 -6.89 -2.12 -8.82
CA ASP A 57 -6.52 -0.82 -9.39
C ASP A 57 -5.48 -0.12 -8.51
N ILE A 58 -5.57 -0.35 -7.21
CA ILE A 58 -4.72 0.27 -6.20
C ILE A 58 -4.30 -0.80 -5.18
N ILE A 59 -3.04 -0.79 -4.80
CA ILE A 59 -2.51 -1.56 -3.67
C ILE A 59 -2.06 -0.60 -2.56
N VAL A 60 -2.50 -0.90 -1.34
CA VAL A 60 -2.00 -0.27 -0.12
C VAL A 60 -1.24 -1.32 0.67
N SER A 61 0.05 -1.13 0.83
CA SER A 61 0.87 -2.04 1.62
C SER A 61 0.95 -1.58 3.08
N ALA A 62 0.39 -2.40 3.97
CA ALA A 62 0.60 -2.36 5.41
C ALA A 62 1.36 -3.63 5.86
N ALA A 63 2.05 -4.28 4.94
CA ALA A 63 2.89 -5.45 5.17
C ALA A 63 4.24 -5.05 5.81
N PRO A 64 5.03 -6.00 6.30
CA PRO A 64 6.38 -5.73 6.77
C PRO A 64 7.23 -5.02 5.71
N TYR A 65 8.11 -4.12 6.15
CA TYR A 65 8.86 -3.23 5.25
C TYR A 65 9.70 -3.97 4.21
N ASP A 66 10.22 -5.14 4.56
CA ASP A 66 11.03 -5.97 3.68
C ASP A 66 10.24 -6.59 2.50
N ALA A 67 8.92 -6.63 2.59
CA ALA A 67 8.05 -7.06 1.51
C ALA A 67 7.75 -5.94 0.49
N ASN A 68 7.92 -4.69 0.87
CA ASN A 68 7.52 -3.55 0.03
C ASN A 68 8.20 -3.50 -1.34
N PRO A 69 9.52 -3.78 -1.49
CA PRO A 69 10.12 -3.83 -2.81
C PRO A 69 9.46 -4.85 -3.76
N LEU A 70 9.11 -6.03 -3.23
CA LEU A 70 8.45 -7.07 -4.01
C LEU A 70 7.03 -6.65 -4.43
N ILE A 71 6.31 -6.03 -3.51
CA ILE A 71 4.95 -5.52 -3.77
C ILE A 71 4.99 -4.41 -4.82
N ALA A 72 5.94 -3.48 -4.68
CA ALA A 72 6.13 -2.39 -5.64
C ALA A 72 6.50 -2.92 -7.03
N ASP A 73 7.37 -3.93 -7.12
CA ASP A 73 7.71 -4.59 -8.39
C ASP A 73 6.47 -5.19 -9.05
N SER A 74 5.66 -5.91 -8.29
CA SER A 74 4.42 -6.50 -8.81
C SER A 74 3.44 -5.44 -9.29
N CYS A 75 3.28 -4.36 -8.53
CA CYS A 75 2.43 -3.24 -8.94
C CYS A 75 2.92 -2.58 -10.22
N ASN A 76 4.23 -2.40 -10.36
CA ASN A 76 4.84 -1.85 -11.57
C ASN A 76 4.61 -2.76 -12.79
N GLU A 77 4.82 -4.06 -12.63
CA GLU A 77 4.61 -5.04 -13.70
C GLU A 77 3.15 -5.11 -14.18
N HIS A 78 2.19 -4.93 -13.27
CA HIS A 78 0.76 -5.04 -13.56
C HIS A 78 0.04 -3.71 -13.75
N ASN A 79 0.77 -2.60 -13.77
CA ASN A 79 0.23 -1.25 -13.94
C ASN A 79 -0.81 -0.89 -12.87
N VAL A 80 -0.50 -1.21 -11.61
CA VAL A 80 -1.35 -0.98 -10.45
C VAL A 80 -0.74 0.12 -9.59
N ALA A 81 -1.53 1.08 -9.14
CA ALA A 81 -1.06 2.14 -8.26
C ALA A 81 -0.65 1.58 -6.90
N TYR A 82 0.44 2.11 -6.33
CA TYR A 82 1.05 1.61 -5.10
C TYR A 82 1.18 2.69 -4.05
N PHE A 83 0.82 2.33 -2.81
CA PHE A 83 1.02 3.14 -1.62
C PHE A 83 1.61 2.28 -0.51
N ASP A 84 2.57 2.80 0.25
CA ASP A 84 3.04 2.15 1.47
C ASP A 84 3.20 3.15 2.62
N LEU A 85 3.49 2.62 3.80
CA LEU A 85 3.60 3.35 5.05
C LEU A 85 5.03 3.36 5.59
N THR A 86 5.99 2.91 4.78
CA THR A 86 7.37 2.69 5.22
C THR A 86 8.12 3.99 5.53
N GLU A 87 9.02 3.92 6.49
CA GLU A 87 10.04 4.94 6.73
C GLU A 87 11.35 4.59 6.01
N ASP A 88 11.45 3.41 5.41
CA ASP A 88 12.65 2.92 4.77
C ASP A 88 12.90 3.63 3.43
N THR A 89 13.96 4.40 3.36
CA THR A 89 14.36 5.11 2.15
C THR A 89 14.81 4.17 1.02
N ALA A 90 15.25 2.94 1.35
CA ALA A 90 15.66 1.97 0.35
C ALA A 90 14.49 1.59 -0.58
N VAL A 91 13.28 1.49 -0.06
CA VAL A 91 12.08 1.24 -0.86
C VAL A 91 11.82 2.39 -1.82
N THR A 92 11.92 3.62 -1.34
CA THR A 92 11.76 4.82 -2.16
C THR A 92 12.82 4.88 -3.27
N ASP A 93 14.07 4.59 -2.95
CA ASP A 93 15.15 4.58 -3.92
C ASP A 93 14.94 3.47 -4.97
N HIS A 94 14.47 2.30 -4.54
CA HIS A 94 14.12 1.21 -5.44
C HIS A 94 13.01 1.64 -6.43
N ILE A 95 11.94 2.26 -5.93
CA ILE A 95 10.83 2.74 -6.76
C ILE A 95 11.30 3.79 -7.79
N LYS A 96 12.23 4.65 -7.41
CA LYS A 96 12.81 5.65 -8.33
C LYS A 96 13.55 5.04 -9.52
N THR A 97 13.94 3.77 -9.44
CA THR A 97 14.57 3.06 -10.57
C THR A 97 13.57 2.63 -11.63
N PHE A 98 12.27 2.65 -11.35
CA PHE A 98 11.25 2.23 -12.30
C PHE A 98 11.15 3.22 -13.45
N ASN A 99 11.17 2.70 -14.66
CA ASN A 99 10.98 3.48 -15.89
C ASN A 99 9.57 3.23 -16.43
N SER A 100 8.57 3.71 -15.70
CA SER A 100 7.17 3.51 -16.05
C SER A 100 6.32 4.70 -15.59
N ASP A 101 5.09 4.77 -16.08
CA ASP A 101 4.11 5.81 -15.70
C ASP A 101 3.18 5.34 -14.56
N VAL A 102 3.47 4.21 -13.92
CA VAL A 102 2.67 3.70 -12.80
C VAL A 102 2.80 4.63 -11.60
N PHE A 103 1.66 4.99 -11.02
CA PHE A 103 1.63 5.85 -9.84
C PHE A 103 2.16 5.09 -8.62
N MET A 104 3.24 5.60 -8.03
CA MET A 104 3.90 5.02 -6.87
C MET A 104 4.07 6.09 -5.80
N MET A 105 3.49 5.87 -4.61
CA MET A 105 3.60 6.79 -3.48
C MET A 105 4.01 6.03 -2.21
N PRO A 106 5.31 5.85 -1.96
CA PRO A 106 5.79 5.33 -0.69
C PRO A 106 5.70 6.39 0.41
N GLN A 107 5.99 6.00 1.65
CA GLN A 107 6.13 6.90 2.79
C GLN A 107 4.83 7.67 3.14
N CYS A 108 3.69 6.99 3.05
CA CYS A 108 2.38 7.56 3.40
C CYS A 108 1.96 7.26 4.84
N GLY A 109 2.92 6.94 5.72
CA GLY A 109 2.67 6.65 7.13
C GLY A 109 2.50 7.89 8.00
N PHE A 110 2.85 7.76 9.29
CA PHE A 110 2.80 8.88 10.23
C PHE A 110 3.99 9.84 10.05
N ALA A 111 5.20 9.29 10.00
CA ALA A 111 6.43 10.05 9.79
C ALA A 111 7.43 9.24 8.93
N PRO A 112 7.68 9.58 7.66
CA PRO A 112 7.01 10.65 6.89
C PRO A 112 5.57 10.32 6.53
N GLY A 113 4.78 11.36 6.23
CA GLY A 113 3.38 11.23 5.79
C GLY A 113 2.47 12.20 6.51
N ALA A 114 1.63 11.73 7.44
CA ALA A 114 0.64 12.56 8.14
C ALA A 114 1.26 13.76 8.85
N ILE A 115 2.44 13.60 9.46
CA ILE A 115 3.13 14.70 10.17
C ILE A 115 3.52 15.83 9.22
N ASN A 116 3.87 15.52 7.98
CA ASN A 116 4.20 16.52 6.97
C ASN A 116 2.97 17.37 6.60
N ILE A 117 1.81 16.75 6.53
CA ILE A 117 0.54 17.43 6.26
C ILE A 117 0.18 18.36 7.43
N VAL A 118 0.30 17.86 8.67
CA VAL A 118 0.04 18.66 9.88
C VAL A 118 1.00 19.83 9.95
N ALA A 119 2.30 19.61 9.74
CA ALA A 119 3.31 20.66 9.76
C ALA A 119 3.02 21.74 8.70
N SER A 120 2.67 21.35 7.48
CA SER A 120 2.30 22.27 6.41
C SER A 120 1.10 23.14 6.78
N ASN A 121 0.08 22.55 7.38
CA ASN A 121 -1.10 23.31 7.84
C ASN A 121 -0.77 24.28 8.95
N LEU A 122 0.07 23.89 9.92
CA LEU A 122 0.52 24.78 11.00
C LEU A 122 1.32 25.94 10.45
N MET A 123 2.23 25.69 9.51
CA MET A 123 3.05 26.76 8.90
C MET A 123 2.21 27.83 8.22
N LYS A 124 1.08 27.47 7.61
CA LYS A 124 0.17 28.43 6.98
C LYS A 124 -0.45 29.41 7.98
N GLN A 125 -0.51 29.07 9.26
CA GLN A 125 -1.06 29.92 10.31
C GLN A 125 -0.06 30.98 10.79
N PHE A 126 1.22 30.86 10.45
CA PHE A 126 2.29 31.75 10.85
C PHE A 126 2.75 32.71 9.73
N THR A 127 2.14 32.60 8.60
CA THR A 127 2.37 33.51 7.47
C THR A 127 1.12 34.38 7.25
#